data_188b4b8374ae92926bbc1883bf5f342c
#
_entry.id   188b4b8374ae92926bbc1883bf5f342c
#
_cell.length_a   1.000
_cell.length_b   1.000
_cell.length_c   1.000
_cell.angle_alpha   90.00
_cell.angle_beta   90.00
_cell.angle_gamma   90.00
#
_symmetry.space_group_name_H-M   'P 1'
#
loop_
_entity.id
_entity.type
_entity.pdbx_description
1 polymer ?
#
loop_
_entity_poly.entity_id
_entity_poly.type
_entity_poly.pdbx_seq_one_letter_code
_entity_poly.pdbx_strand_id
1 'polypeptide(L)'
;MAKQFPRIEDEHRAFIEKQKVFFVGSAAPTGRVNVSPKGMDALRVLGPNRVAYLDLTGSGNETSAHVEACDDHRLTIMLCAFEGLPMIMRLYGRGTIHRLGSPVYEALLPRFTATAGARQIVQLDVEMLQTSCGYAVPFFDYREERPNLVRWAENKGEDGLEEYRRTNNVRSIDGFPTGWAAE
;
A
#
# COMPACT_ATOMS: atom_id res chain seq x y z
N MET A 1 -18.87 2.58 18.52
CA MET A 1 -17.66 2.82 19.35
C MET A 1 -16.47 2.17 18.68
N ALA A 2 -15.28 2.74 18.79
CA ALA A 2 -14.06 2.12 18.27
C ALA A 2 -13.69 0.88 19.10
N LYS A 3 -13.26 -0.19 18.44
CA LYS A 3 -12.73 -1.40 19.07
C LYS A 3 -11.32 -1.64 18.58
N GLN A 4 -10.45 -2.16 19.46
CA GLN A 4 -9.07 -2.48 19.13
C GLN A 4 -8.85 -3.99 19.26
N PHE A 5 -8.02 -4.54 18.39
CA PHE A 5 -7.70 -5.96 18.33
C PHE A 5 -6.19 -6.12 18.13
N PRO A 6 -5.56 -7.12 18.78
CA PRO A 6 -4.12 -7.38 18.65
C PRO A 6 -3.75 -8.10 17.35
N ARG A 7 -4.73 -8.53 16.56
CA ARG A 7 -4.53 -9.30 15.33
C ARG A 7 -5.73 -9.23 14.39
N ILE A 8 -5.50 -9.64 13.16
CA ILE A 8 -6.53 -9.85 12.13
C ILE A 8 -7.19 -11.20 12.39
N GLU A 9 -8.48 -11.20 12.62
CA GLU A 9 -9.32 -12.39 12.75
C GLU A 9 -10.06 -12.65 11.42
N ASP A 10 -10.78 -13.78 11.31
CA ASP A 10 -11.42 -14.20 10.05
C ASP A 10 -12.44 -13.16 9.52
N GLU A 11 -13.21 -12.54 10.42
CA GLU A 11 -14.15 -11.48 10.06
C GLU A 11 -13.42 -10.22 9.52
N HIS A 12 -12.27 -9.89 10.11
CA HIS A 12 -11.45 -8.77 9.65
C HIS A 12 -10.83 -9.07 8.29
N ARG A 13 -10.35 -10.29 8.07
CA ARG A 13 -9.85 -10.77 6.77
C ARG A 13 -10.93 -10.65 5.70
N ALA A 14 -12.13 -11.18 5.96
CA ALA A 14 -13.24 -11.11 5.01
C ALA A 14 -13.62 -9.67 4.65
N PHE A 15 -13.54 -8.75 5.63
CA PHE A 15 -13.75 -7.34 5.37
C PHE A 15 -12.66 -6.75 4.49
N ILE A 16 -11.37 -7.01 4.78
CA ILE A 16 -10.22 -6.51 4.01
C ILE A 16 -10.31 -6.98 2.55
N GLU A 17 -10.53 -8.26 2.33
CA GLU A 17 -10.57 -8.88 1.00
C GLU A 17 -11.75 -8.40 0.13
N LYS A 18 -12.80 -7.87 0.76
CA LYS A 18 -13.95 -7.29 0.05
C LYS A 18 -13.70 -5.89 -0.50
N GLN A 19 -12.77 -5.11 0.10
CA GLN A 19 -12.58 -3.72 -0.27
C GLN A 19 -11.86 -3.56 -1.61
N LYS A 20 -12.33 -2.63 -2.44
CA LYS A 20 -11.77 -2.30 -3.77
C LYS A 20 -10.70 -1.22 -3.71
N VAL A 21 -10.69 -0.43 -2.64
CA VAL A 21 -9.72 0.63 -2.39
C VAL A 21 -9.30 0.63 -0.93
N PHE A 22 -8.02 0.88 -0.70
CA PHE A 22 -7.48 1.14 0.62
C PHE A 22 -6.57 2.36 0.58
N PHE A 23 -6.31 2.95 1.72
CA PHE A 23 -5.46 4.14 1.87
C PHE A 23 -4.23 3.77 2.69
N VAL A 24 -3.08 4.23 2.23
CA VAL A 24 -1.80 4.05 2.93
C VAL A 24 -1.37 5.41 3.48
N GLY A 25 -1.32 5.52 4.80
CA GLY A 25 -0.82 6.69 5.51
C GLY A 25 0.62 6.47 5.96
N SER A 26 1.52 7.39 5.63
CA SER A 26 2.93 7.35 6.04
C SER A 26 3.46 8.75 6.33
N ALA A 27 4.46 8.86 7.21
CA ALA A 27 5.10 10.12 7.53
C ALA A 27 6.58 9.87 7.87
N ALA A 28 7.46 10.72 7.36
CA ALA A 28 8.85 10.80 7.80
C ALA A 28 8.95 11.52 9.16
N PRO A 29 10.13 11.59 9.80
CA PRO A 29 10.29 12.33 11.06
C PRO A 29 9.94 13.81 10.96
N THR A 30 10.09 14.39 9.78
CA THR A 30 9.75 15.77 9.43
C THR A 30 9.12 15.83 8.04
N GLY A 31 8.58 16.97 7.65
CA GLY A 31 7.97 17.14 6.34
C GLY A 31 6.47 16.81 6.33
N ARG A 32 5.97 16.41 5.18
CA ARG A 32 4.54 16.23 4.92
C ARG A 32 4.08 14.81 5.23
N VAL A 33 2.85 14.70 5.70
CA VAL A 33 2.18 13.39 5.82
C VAL A 33 1.68 12.99 4.44
N ASN A 34 1.98 11.76 4.03
CA ASN A 34 1.47 11.18 2.80
C ASN A 34 0.24 10.33 3.07
N VAL A 35 -0.77 10.44 2.21
CA VAL A 35 -1.93 9.54 2.15
C VAL A 35 -2.14 9.15 0.70
N SER A 36 -1.96 7.86 0.40
CA SER A 36 -2.05 7.32 -0.96
C SER A 36 -3.19 6.33 -1.09
N PRO A 37 -4.17 6.53 -2.01
CA PRO A 37 -5.15 5.51 -2.35
C PRO A 37 -4.50 4.40 -3.18
N LYS A 38 -4.89 3.16 -2.94
CA LYS A 38 -4.46 1.97 -3.65
C LYS A 38 -5.68 1.12 -4.00
N GLY A 39 -5.74 0.60 -5.19
CA GLY A 39 -6.78 -0.30 -5.72
C GLY A 39 -6.17 -1.48 -6.43
N MET A 40 -6.83 -1.97 -7.47
CA MET A 40 -6.35 -3.01 -8.39
C MET A 40 -6.06 -4.35 -7.69
N ASP A 41 -6.86 -4.70 -6.69
CA ASP A 41 -6.69 -5.94 -5.92
C ASP A 41 -5.26 -6.14 -5.38
N ALA A 42 -4.62 -5.06 -4.98
CA ALA A 42 -3.21 -5.07 -4.61
C ALA A 42 -2.93 -5.57 -3.18
N LEU A 43 -3.92 -5.66 -2.27
CA LEU A 43 -3.72 -5.99 -0.85
C LEU A 43 -3.91 -7.50 -0.58
N ARG A 44 -3.02 -8.09 0.23
CA ARG A 44 -3.11 -9.48 0.69
C ARG A 44 -2.93 -9.58 2.19
N VAL A 45 -3.76 -10.40 2.85
CA VAL A 45 -3.57 -10.81 4.24
C VAL A 45 -2.68 -12.05 4.25
N LEU A 46 -1.46 -11.90 4.75
CA LEU A 46 -0.46 -12.96 4.78
C LEU A 46 -0.51 -13.82 6.06
N GLY A 47 -1.12 -13.28 7.11
CA GLY A 47 -1.24 -13.94 8.41
C GLY A 47 -2.01 -13.07 9.40
N PRO A 48 -2.16 -13.54 10.64
CA PRO A 48 -2.95 -12.82 11.64
C PRO A 48 -2.38 -11.45 12.02
N ASN A 49 -1.09 -11.23 11.85
CA ASN A 49 -0.41 -9.95 12.14
C ASN A 49 0.39 -9.44 10.95
N ARG A 50 0.01 -9.80 9.72
CA ARG A 50 0.76 -9.38 8.54
C ARG A 50 -0.11 -9.20 7.32
N VAL A 51 0.04 -8.06 6.67
CA VAL A 51 -0.51 -7.80 5.35
C VAL A 51 0.58 -7.30 4.42
N ALA A 52 0.39 -7.40 3.11
CA ALA A 52 1.28 -6.79 2.13
C ALA A 52 0.48 -6.31 0.93
N TYR A 53 1.01 -5.30 0.24
CA TYR A 53 0.44 -4.89 -1.03
C TYR A 53 1.51 -4.75 -2.11
N LEU A 54 1.13 -5.09 -3.35
CA LEU A 54 1.94 -4.85 -4.53
C LEU A 54 1.84 -3.36 -4.89
N ASP A 55 2.98 -2.68 -4.91
CA ASP A 55 3.05 -1.26 -5.24
C ASP A 55 3.55 -1.08 -6.68
N LEU A 56 2.79 -0.34 -7.47
CA LEU A 56 3.07 -0.10 -8.87
C LEU A 56 3.81 1.21 -9.06
N THR A 57 4.61 1.29 -10.10
CA THR A 57 5.31 2.51 -10.52
C THR A 57 4.32 3.63 -10.78
N GLY A 58 4.47 4.73 -10.08
CA GLY A 58 3.65 5.93 -10.17
C GLY A 58 4.51 7.19 -10.08
N SER A 59 3.86 8.36 -9.96
CA SER A 59 4.52 9.67 -9.96
C SER A 59 5.44 9.93 -8.77
N GLY A 60 5.23 9.24 -7.64
CA GLY A 60 6.06 9.36 -6.44
C GLY A 60 6.30 8.02 -5.77
N ASN A 61 7.11 8.00 -4.72
CA ASN A 61 7.41 6.84 -3.89
C ASN A 61 7.52 7.22 -2.40
N GLU A 62 6.57 8.04 -1.94
CA GLU A 62 6.56 8.63 -0.61
C GLU A 62 6.56 7.59 0.51
N THR A 63 5.74 6.52 0.37
CA THR A 63 5.66 5.46 1.39
C THR A 63 7.01 4.80 1.64
N SER A 64 7.77 4.49 0.58
CA SER A 64 9.12 3.90 0.72
C SER A 64 10.06 4.85 1.45
N ALA A 65 10.10 6.12 1.01
CA ALA A 65 10.93 7.13 1.63
C ALA A 65 10.60 7.34 3.11
N HIS A 66 9.32 7.40 3.46
CA HIS A 66 8.88 7.62 4.85
C HIS A 66 9.18 6.43 5.76
N VAL A 67 8.93 5.20 5.27
CA VAL A 67 9.24 3.98 6.02
C VAL A 67 10.75 3.88 6.31
N GLU A 68 11.59 4.20 5.33
CA GLU A 68 13.04 4.11 5.47
C GLU A 68 13.66 5.27 6.26
N ALA A 69 13.03 6.44 6.23
CA ALA A 69 13.50 7.61 6.98
C ALA A 69 13.14 7.57 8.49
N CYS A 70 12.25 6.66 8.91
CA CYS A 70 11.80 6.53 10.29
C CYS A 70 12.39 5.28 10.95
N ASP A 71 13.03 5.41 12.10
CA ASP A 71 13.55 4.27 12.88
C ASP A 71 12.45 3.30 13.34
N ASP A 72 11.25 3.82 13.55
CA ASP A 72 10.07 3.02 13.93
C ASP A 72 9.29 2.46 12.73
N HIS A 73 9.66 2.83 11.50
CA HIS A 73 9.05 2.35 10.24
C HIS A 73 7.52 2.39 10.22
N ARG A 74 6.92 3.35 10.95
CA ARG A 74 5.46 3.40 11.16
C ARG A 74 4.68 3.56 9.86
N LEU A 75 3.63 2.74 9.73
CA LEU A 75 2.76 2.71 8.56
C LEU A 75 1.33 2.42 9.00
N THR A 76 0.38 3.02 8.32
CA THR A 76 -1.05 2.78 8.54
C THR A 76 -1.73 2.41 7.23
N ILE A 77 -2.52 1.35 7.25
CA ILE A 77 -3.45 1.02 6.16
C ILE A 77 -4.87 1.25 6.68
N MET A 78 -5.67 2.02 5.94
CA MET A 78 -7.07 2.28 6.25
C MET A 78 -7.98 1.76 5.13
N LEU A 79 -9.07 1.09 5.52
CA LEU A 79 -10.12 0.61 4.64
C LEU A 79 -11.47 1.15 5.12
N CYS A 80 -12.35 1.46 4.17
CA CYS A 80 -13.70 1.96 4.45
C CYS A 80 -14.71 1.08 3.73
N ALA A 81 -15.83 0.77 4.40
CA ALA A 81 -16.97 0.15 3.75
C ALA A 81 -17.70 1.20 2.91
N PHE A 82 -17.62 1.09 1.59
CA PHE A 82 -18.42 1.89 0.67
C PHE A 82 -19.73 1.19 0.27
N GLU A 83 -19.88 -0.07 0.68
CA GLU A 83 -21.07 -0.90 0.49
C GLU A 83 -21.41 -1.67 1.77
N GLY A 84 -22.68 -2.01 1.95
CA GLY A 84 -23.15 -2.83 3.07
C GLY A 84 -23.11 -2.11 4.43
N LEU A 85 -22.75 -2.81 5.50
CA LEU A 85 -22.69 -2.24 6.84
C LEU A 85 -21.52 -1.26 6.98
N PRO A 86 -21.74 -0.08 7.58
CA PRO A 86 -20.71 0.94 7.72
C PRO A 86 -19.61 0.49 8.67
N MET A 87 -18.37 0.54 8.20
CA MET A 87 -17.19 0.27 9.01
C MET A 87 -15.96 0.99 8.42
N ILE A 88 -15.12 1.49 9.31
CA ILE A 88 -13.75 1.89 8.97
C ILE A 88 -12.83 0.96 9.74
N MET A 89 -11.84 0.41 9.05
CA MET A 89 -10.78 -0.41 9.65
C MET A 89 -9.43 0.26 9.43
N ARG A 90 -8.59 0.24 10.44
CA ARG A 90 -7.20 0.72 10.37
C ARG A 90 -6.27 -0.37 10.88
N LEU A 91 -5.22 -0.62 10.14
CA LEU A 91 -4.10 -1.49 10.51
C LEU A 91 -2.91 -0.58 10.80
N TYR A 92 -2.44 -0.59 12.03
CA TYR A 92 -1.27 0.17 12.48
C TYR A 92 -0.12 -0.78 12.72
N GLY A 93 1.09 -0.39 12.36
CA GLY A 93 2.28 -1.20 12.59
C GLY A 93 3.50 -0.69 11.87
N ARG A 94 4.43 -1.60 11.58
CA ARG A 94 5.73 -1.32 10.99
C ARG A 94 5.79 -1.79 9.55
N GLY A 95 6.20 -0.89 8.66
CA GLY A 95 6.37 -1.14 7.24
C GLY A 95 7.76 -1.72 6.91
N THR A 96 7.79 -2.59 5.91
CA THR A 96 9.04 -3.05 5.29
C THR A 96 8.88 -2.99 3.78
N ILE A 97 9.89 -2.49 3.09
CA ILE A 97 9.92 -2.37 1.62
C ILE A 97 10.71 -3.52 1.03
N HIS A 98 10.06 -4.37 0.27
CA HIS A 98 10.71 -5.45 -0.50
C HIS A 98 10.79 -5.00 -1.96
N ARG A 99 11.99 -4.64 -2.42
CA ARG A 99 12.22 -4.13 -3.77
C ARG A 99 12.24 -5.24 -4.80
N LEU A 100 11.86 -4.88 -6.01
CA LEU A 100 11.97 -5.72 -7.21
C LEU A 100 13.33 -6.44 -7.24
N GLY A 101 13.32 -7.75 -7.49
CA GLY A 101 14.52 -8.60 -7.53
C GLY A 101 15.08 -9.02 -6.17
N SER A 102 14.54 -8.53 -5.04
CA SER A 102 14.95 -9.06 -3.73
C SER A 102 14.37 -10.46 -3.48
N PRO A 103 15.06 -11.35 -2.73
CA PRO A 103 14.56 -12.71 -2.47
C PRO A 103 13.15 -12.74 -1.85
N VAL A 104 12.83 -11.78 -0.98
CA VAL A 104 11.50 -11.70 -0.34
C VAL A 104 10.45 -11.21 -1.33
N TYR A 105 10.78 -10.24 -2.19
CA TYR A 105 9.89 -9.81 -3.27
C TYR A 105 9.50 -10.99 -4.16
N GLU A 106 10.47 -11.77 -4.64
CA GLU A 106 10.24 -12.92 -5.51
C GLU A 106 9.40 -14.01 -4.83
N ALA A 107 9.62 -14.23 -3.53
CA ALA A 107 8.84 -15.21 -2.75
C ALA A 107 7.39 -14.77 -2.53
N LEU A 108 7.13 -13.47 -2.43
CA LEU A 108 5.78 -12.92 -2.21
C LEU A 108 5.01 -12.65 -3.51
N LEU A 109 5.71 -12.37 -4.60
CA LEU A 109 5.11 -11.98 -5.88
C LEU A 109 3.99 -12.94 -6.37
N PRO A 110 4.12 -14.28 -6.24
CA PRO A 110 3.07 -15.22 -6.64
C PRO A 110 1.73 -15.07 -5.87
N ARG A 111 1.71 -14.31 -4.77
CA ARG A 111 0.48 -14.00 -4.04
C ARG A 111 -0.38 -12.94 -4.71
N PHE A 112 0.17 -12.20 -5.66
CA PHE A 112 -0.45 -11.08 -6.34
C PHE A 112 -0.75 -11.42 -7.79
N THR A 113 -1.74 -10.74 -8.37
CA THR A 113 -1.96 -10.80 -9.82
C THR A 113 -0.80 -10.11 -10.52
N ALA A 114 -0.20 -10.79 -11.50
CA ALA A 114 0.87 -10.21 -12.32
C ALA A 114 0.40 -8.91 -12.97
N THR A 115 1.09 -7.83 -12.69
CA THR A 115 0.68 -6.49 -13.15
C THR A 115 1.89 -5.72 -13.65
N ALA A 116 1.79 -5.16 -14.85
CA ALA A 116 2.82 -4.33 -15.44
C ALA A 116 3.13 -3.12 -14.53
N GLY A 117 4.40 -2.78 -14.41
CA GLY A 117 4.85 -1.66 -13.58
C GLY A 117 5.03 -1.97 -12.10
N ALA A 118 4.91 -3.23 -11.68
CA ALA A 118 5.24 -3.63 -10.31
C ALA A 118 6.68 -3.22 -9.97
N ARG A 119 6.89 -2.56 -8.82
CA ARG A 119 8.21 -2.03 -8.41
C ARG A 119 8.67 -2.51 -7.05
N GLN A 120 7.75 -2.78 -6.16
CA GLN A 120 8.04 -3.21 -4.79
C GLN A 120 6.81 -3.85 -4.15
N ILE A 121 7.02 -4.63 -3.09
CA ILE A 121 5.97 -5.09 -2.21
C ILE A 121 6.19 -4.37 -0.87
N VAL A 122 5.15 -3.71 -0.38
CA VAL A 122 5.15 -3.07 0.93
C VAL A 122 4.44 -3.99 1.90
N GLN A 123 5.18 -4.50 2.87
CA GLN A 123 4.65 -5.32 3.96
C GLN A 123 4.35 -4.44 5.17
N LEU A 124 3.27 -4.72 5.87
CA LEU A 124 2.94 -4.17 7.18
C LEU A 124 2.86 -5.29 8.20
N ASP A 125 3.75 -5.28 9.18
CA ASP A 125 3.61 -6.08 10.39
C ASP A 125 2.66 -5.34 11.33
N VAL A 126 1.47 -5.92 11.52
CA VAL A 126 0.34 -5.29 12.22
C VAL A 126 0.51 -5.45 13.73
N GLU A 127 0.66 -4.33 14.42
CA GLU A 127 0.72 -4.25 15.88
C GLU A 127 -0.67 -4.07 16.50
N MET A 128 -1.55 -3.38 15.80
CA MET A 128 -2.92 -3.12 16.24
C MET A 128 -3.86 -2.96 15.05
N LEU A 129 -5.01 -3.58 15.12
CA LEU A 129 -6.16 -3.33 14.27
C LEU A 129 -7.21 -2.53 15.04
N GLN A 130 -7.78 -1.51 14.43
CA GLN A 130 -8.88 -0.74 14.99
C GLN A 130 -10.06 -0.70 14.03
N THR A 131 -11.25 -1.00 14.53
CA THR A 131 -12.50 -0.75 13.81
C THR A 131 -13.25 0.42 14.41
N SER A 132 -14.00 1.16 13.59
CA SER A 132 -14.88 2.24 14.00
C SER A 132 -16.12 2.30 13.11
N CYS A 133 -17.17 3.04 13.53
CA CYS A 133 -18.50 2.98 12.93
C CYS A 133 -18.55 3.49 11.49
N GLY A 134 -17.84 4.22 10.89
CA GLY A 134 -17.92 4.62 9.46
C GLY A 134 -19.25 5.27 9.02
N TYR A 135 -20.10 5.76 9.93
CA TYR A 135 -21.43 6.28 9.60
C TYR A 135 -21.41 7.49 8.66
N ALA A 136 -20.29 8.22 8.60
CA ALA A 136 -20.12 9.34 7.69
C ALA A 136 -19.49 8.95 6.35
N VAL A 137 -19.12 7.68 6.14
CA VAL A 137 -18.61 7.18 4.87
C VAL A 137 -19.79 6.98 3.93
N PRO A 138 -19.82 7.64 2.76
CA PRO A 138 -20.93 7.52 1.83
C PRO A 138 -20.92 6.16 1.11
N PHE A 139 -22.06 5.79 0.54
CA PHE A 139 -22.13 4.65 -0.38
C PHE A 139 -21.56 5.02 -1.74
N PHE A 140 -20.80 4.08 -2.33
CA PHE A 140 -20.36 4.14 -3.73
C PHE A 140 -20.61 2.80 -4.40
N ASP A 141 -21.10 2.85 -5.62
CA ASP A 141 -21.22 1.68 -6.50
C ASP A 141 -19.86 1.47 -7.18
N TYR A 142 -19.24 0.31 -6.95
CA TYR A 142 -18.06 -0.08 -7.68
C TYR A 142 -18.42 -0.43 -9.12
N ARG A 143 -17.80 0.25 -10.08
CA ARG A 143 -18.03 -0.03 -11.50
C ARG A 143 -16.94 -0.94 -12.06
N GLU A 144 -15.70 -0.51 -12.01
CA GLU A 144 -14.55 -1.22 -12.61
C GLU A 144 -13.21 -0.62 -12.17
N GLU A 145 -12.12 -1.35 -12.34
CA GLU A 145 -10.77 -0.80 -12.21
C GLU A 145 -10.41 0.10 -13.40
N ARG A 146 -9.59 1.14 -13.15
CA ARG A 146 -9.07 1.99 -14.22
C ARG A 146 -7.88 1.31 -14.90
N PRO A 147 -7.90 1.10 -16.23
CA PRO A 147 -6.79 0.45 -16.94
C PRO A 147 -5.58 1.38 -17.20
N ASN A 148 -5.70 2.67 -16.87
CA ASN A 148 -4.75 3.71 -17.26
C ASN A 148 -3.31 3.43 -16.80
N LEU A 149 -3.13 3.00 -15.55
CA LEU A 149 -1.80 2.79 -14.98
C LEU A 149 -1.12 1.58 -15.64
N VAL A 150 -1.86 0.49 -15.85
CA VAL A 150 -1.35 -0.71 -16.51
C VAL A 150 -0.96 -0.42 -17.95
N ARG A 151 -1.86 0.21 -18.72
CA ARG A 151 -1.59 0.60 -20.12
C ARG A 151 -0.38 1.54 -20.23
N TRP A 152 -0.27 2.48 -19.30
CA TRP A 152 0.91 3.36 -19.27
C TRP A 152 2.20 2.58 -19.02
N ALA A 153 2.19 1.63 -18.09
CA ALA A 153 3.34 0.79 -17.78
C ALA A 153 3.70 -0.14 -18.96
N GLU A 154 2.72 -0.78 -19.57
CA GLU A 154 2.89 -1.61 -20.77
C GLU A 154 3.49 -0.82 -21.92
N ASN A 155 3.00 0.40 -22.18
CA ASN A 155 3.50 1.28 -23.24
C ASN A 155 4.94 1.76 -23.00
N LYS A 156 5.36 1.90 -21.73
CA LYS A 156 6.74 2.25 -21.39
C LYS A 156 7.72 1.09 -21.59
N GLY A 157 7.28 -0.14 -21.37
CA GLY A 157 8.13 -1.32 -21.31
C GLY A 157 9.07 -1.29 -20.09
N GLU A 158 9.81 -2.38 -19.89
CA GLU A 158 10.67 -2.54 -18.70
C GLU A 158 11.78 -1.48 -18.64
N ASP A 159 12.48 -1.23 -19.75
CA ASP A 159 13.56 -0.24 -19.81
C ASP A 159 13.04 1.19 -19.52
N GLY A 160 11.88 1.54 -20.10
CA GLY A 160 11.27 2.83 -19.86
C GLY A 160 10.72 3.02 -18.45
N LEU A 161 10.30 1.93 -17.79
CA LEU A 161 9.91 1.94 -16.39
C LEU A 161 11.11 2.09 -15.46
N GLU A 162 12.23 1.43 -15.77
CA GLU A 162 13.46 1.56 -15.02
C GLU A 162 14.01 2.99 -15.08
N GLU A 163 14.09 3.56 -16.27
CA GLU A 163 14.47 4.95 -16.46
C GLU A 163 13.55 5.93 -15.71
N TYR A 164 12.23 5.68 -15.77
CA TYR A 164 11.27 6.50 -15.04
C TYR A 164 11.48 6.44 -13.52
N ARG A 165 11.75 5.26 -12.95
CA ARG A 165 12.02 5.09 -11.51
C ARG A 165 13.29 5.83 -11.11
N ARG A 166 14.36 5.74 -11.91
CA ARG A 166 15.64 6.44 -11.68
C ARG A 166 15.49 7.95 -11.72
N THR A 167 14.61 8.45 -12.56
CA THR A 167 14.42 9.91 -12.73
C THR A 167 13.42 10.48 -11.71
N ASN A 168 12.30 9.76 -11.45
CA ASN A 168 11.15 10.33 -10.74
C ASN A 168 10.88 9.71 -9.37
N ASN A 169 11.47 8.55 -9.05
CA ASN A 169 11.14 7.83 -7.82
C ASN A 169 12.30 7.70 -6.83
N VAL A 170 13.37 8.42 -7.01
CA VAL A 170 14.57 8.34 -6.14
C VAL A 170 14.45 9.15 -4.86
N ARG A 171 13.60 10.16 -4.84
CA ARG A 171 13.33 11.02 -3.68
C ARG A 171 11.86 11.29 -3.49
N SER A 172 11.46 11.48 -2.22
CA SER A 172 10.14 11.99 -1.85
C SER A 172 10.01 13.47 -2.19
N ILE A 173 8.79 14.02 -2.07
CA ILE A 173 8.52 15.45 -2.21
C ILE A 173 9.31 16.31 -1.21
N ASP A 174 9.64 15.77 -0.05
CA ASP A 174 10.45 16.43 0.99
C ASP A 174 11.94 16.08 0.92
N GLY A 175 12.37 15.37 -0.14
CA GLY A 175 13.78 15.09 -0.44
C GLY A 175 14.35 13.84 0.21
N PHE A 176 13.59 13.06 0.99
CA PHE A 176 14.05 11.81 1.57
C PHE A 176 14.32 10.76 0.48
N PRO A 177 15.41 9.98 0.59
CA PRO A 177 15.69 8.92 -0.37
C PRO A 177 14.63 7.81 -0.25
N THR A 178 14.30 7.21 -1.39
CA THR A 178 13.31 6.12 -1.47
C THR A 178 13.96 4.74 -1.52
N GLY A 179 15.29 4.70 -1.51
CA GLY A 179 16.09 3.50 -1.72
C GLY A 179 16.20 3.03 -3.17
N TRP A 180 15.60 3.75 -4.13
CA TRP A 180 15.97 3.66 -5.53
C TRP A 180 17.21 4.53 -5.75
N ALA A 181 18.33 3.92 -6.18
CA ALA A 181 19.54 4.67 -6.47
C ALA A 181 19.36 5.53 -7.74
N ALA A 182 19.76 6.82 -7.67
CA ALA A 182 20.22 7.52 -8.85
C ALA A 182 21.65 7.02 -9.10
N GLU A 183 21.94 6.56 -10.31
CA GLU A 183 23.34 6.37 -10.72
C GLU A 183 24.08 7.70 -10.75
#